data_1f8f794754f187e64bf2b031350fb50d
#
_entry.id   1f8f794754f187e64bf2b031350fb50d
#
_cell.length_a   1.000
_cell.length_b   1.000
_cell.length_c   1.000
_cell.angle_alpha   90.00
_cell.angle_beta   90.00
_cell.angle_gamma   90.00
#
_symmetry.space_group_name_H-M   'P 1'
#
loop_
_entity.id
_entity.type
_entity.pdbx_description
1 polymer ?
#
loop_
_entity_poly.entity_id
_entity_poly.type
_entity_poly.pdbx_seq_one_letter_code
_entity_poly.pdbx_strand_id
1 'polypeptide(L)'
;MNLTEKELIGKLKELRQITPRKDWAVLTKTRILAQEPEYRRRASVSFFPFLKPAFAGFIALFMVMGGFYVAVKNSLPGESLYAIRRIAHQGEAFFVSQQEKPVFQLKLANDRLEDLTKVSARNLAPTLDEFQANISQAAKELVKMDAATSTPLAIKKIIEETKKLEENKQKAESLGVVIDGTEELDNILQAIVGNLIEDLEQRSLTEDKEEVLSQMKELFGAEKYSQALELYLINQ
;
A
#
# COMPACT_ATOMS: atom_id res chain seq x y z
N MET A 1 -45.40 54.79 -34.01
CA MET A 1 -46.60 54.65 -34.89
C MET A 1 -47.15 53.25 -34.66
N ASN A 2 -48.23 53.13 -33.87
CA ASN A 2 -48.85 51.80 -33.64
C ASN A 2 -49.88 51.61 -34.77
N LEU A 3 -49.59 50.72 -35.65
CA LEU A 3 -50.55 50.28 -36.68
C LEU A 3 -51.66 49.52 -36.02
N THR A 4 -52.89 49.88 -36.28
CA THR A 4 -54.03 49.14 -35.80
C THR A 4 -54.13 47.80 -36.52
N GLU A 5 -54.67 46.77 -35.83
CA GLU A 5 -54.76 45.41 -36.37
C GLU A 5 -55.50 45.35 -37.73
N LYS A 6 -56.50 46.25 -37.93
CA LYS A 6 -57.22 46.39 -39.22
C LYS A 6 -56.35 46.92 -40.34
N GLU A 7 -55.46 47.86 -40.08
CA GLU A 7 -54.50 48.40 -41.06
C GLU A 7 -53.44 47.37 -41.43
N LEU A 8 -53.02 46.55 -40.48
CA LEU A 8 -52.08 45.44 -40.74
C LEU A 8 -52.72 44.39 -41.66
N ILE A 9 -53.97 43.99 -41.39
CA ILE A 9 -54.74 43.05 -42.22
C ILE A 9 -54.98 43.64 -43.63
N GLY A 10 -55.25 44.95 -43.76
CA GLY A 10 -55.35 45.62 -45.03
C GLY A 10 -54.08 45.55 -45.88
N LYS A 11 -52.95 45.86 -45.27
CA LYS A 11 -51.62 45.79 -45.92
C LYS A 11 -51.22 44.36 -46.31
N LEU A 12 -51.58 43.38 -45.47
CA LEU A 12 -51.34 41.98 -45.80
C LEU A 12 -52.19 41.51 -47.00
N LYS A 13 -53.41 42.02 -47.13
CA LYS A 13 -54.24 41.69 -48.32
C LYS A 13 -53.69 42.32 -49.61
N GLU A 14 -53.13 43.55 -49.54
CA GLU A 14 -52.46 44.18 -50.66
C GLU A 14 -51.22 43.40 -51.11
N LEU A 15 -50.42 42.89 -50.19
CA LEU A 15 -49.27 42.01 -50.48
C LEU A 15 -49.66 40.74 -51.19
N ARG A 16 -50.86 40.19 -50.97
CA ARG A 16 -51.41 39.01 -51.65
C ARG A 16 -51.67 39.24 -53.16
N GLN A 17 -51.78 40.49 -53.57
CA GLN A 17 -51.98 40.84 -54.98
C GLN A 17 -50.67 40.96 -55.77
N ILE A 18 -49.56 40.99 -55.08
CA ILE A 18 -48.23 41.01 -55.69
C ILE A 18 -47.91 39.65 -56.22
N THR A 19 -48.11 39.45 -57.50
CA THR A 19 -47.66 38.24 -58.21
C THR A 19 -46.19 38.39 -58.55
N PRO A 20 -45.31 37.59 -57.93
CA PRO A 20 -43.90 37.68 -58.25
C PRO A 20 -43.65 37.31 -59.70
N ARG A 21 -42.73 38.02 -60.35
CA ARG A 21 -42.31 37.71 -61.75
C ARG A 21 -41.94 36.24 -61.83
N LYS A 22 -42.47 35.55 -62.86
CA LYS A 22 -42.25 34.12 -63.06
C LYS A 22 -40.76 33.76 -63.05
N ASP A 23 -39.94 34.59 -63.65
CA ASP A 23 -38.48 34.41 -63.71
C ASP A 23 -37.82 34.43 -62.29
N TRP A 24 -38.28 35.31 -61.43
CA TRP A 24 -37.78 35.41 -60.08
C TRP A 24 -38.21 34.20 -59.23
N ALA A 25 -39.44 33.75 -59.39
CA ALA A 25 -39.97 32.57 -58.69
C ALA A 25 -39.18 31.29 -59.10
N VAL A 26 -38.89 31.16 -60.40
CA VAL A 26 -38.08 30.01 -60.90
C VAL A 26 -36.67 30.11 -60.39
N LEU A 27 -35.99 31.28 -60.50
CA LEU A 27 -34.65 31.47 -59.99
C LEU A 27 -34.51 31.22 -58.48
N THR A 28 -35.47 31.71 -57.70
CA THR A 28 -35.46 31.52 -56.22
C THR A 28 -35.69 30.05 -55.87
N LYS A 29 -36.63 29.39 -56.56
CA LYS A 29 -36.86 27.95 -56.42
C LYS A 29 -35.63 27.12 -56.77
N THR A 30 -35.00 27.43 -57.88
CA THR A 30 -33.76 26.75 -58.32
C THR A 30 -32.63 26.98 -57.30
N ARG A 31 -32.49 28.19 -56.77
CA ARG A 31 -31.46 28.54 -55.79
C ARG A 31 -31.70 27.83 -54.45
N ILE A 32 -32.95 27.71 -53.99
CA ILE A 32 -33.30 26.99 -52.77
C ILE A 32 -33.10 25.49 -52.93
N LEU A 33 -33.48 24.95 -54.12
CA LEU A 33 -33.33 23.52 -54.40
C LEU A 33 -31.89 23.12 -54.78
N ALA A 34 -31.09 24.06 -55.35
CA ALA A 34 -29.67 23.88 -55.64
C ALA A 34 -28.77 24.12 -54.41
N GLN A 35 -29.28 24.76 -53.37
CA GLN A 35 -28.68 24.67 -52.07
C GLN A 35 -29.01 23.29 -51.48
N GLU A 36 -28.33 22.25 -52.02
CA GLU A 36 -28.07 21.09 -51.17
C GLU A 36 -27.48 21.67 -49.88
N PRO A 37 -28.04 21.30 -48.71
CA PRO A 37 -27.36 21.62 -47.48
C PRO A 37 -25.95 21.04 -47.67
N GLU A 38 -24.94 21.92 -47.85
CA GLU A 38 -23.60 21.50 -47.52
C GLU A 38 -23.69 21.06 -46.05
N TYR A 39 -24.06 19.79 -45.86
CA TYR A 39 -23.63 19.08 -44.70
C TYR A 39 -22.11 19.28 -44.75
N ARG A 40 -21.65 20.37 -44.15
CA ARG A 40 -20.29 20.39 -43.62
C ARG A 40 -20.16 19.06 -42.92
N ARG A 41 -19.65 18.07 -43.63
CA ARG A 41 -18.96 16.96 -43.00
C ARG A 41 -17.95 17.65 -42.10
N ARG A 42 -18.39 18.03 -40.89
CA ARG A 42 -17.45 18.17 -39.79
C ARG A 42 -16.73 16.84 -39.90
N ALA A 43 -15.54 16.88 -40.46
CA ALA A 43 -14.60 15.83 -40.30
C ALA A 43 -14.51 15.74 -38.75
N SER A 44 -15.36 14.86 -38.18
CA SER A 44 -15.13 14.40 -36.84
C SER A 44 -13.78 13.75 -36.98
N VAL A 45 -12.75 14.49 -36.63
CA VAL A 45 -11.44 13.94 -36.40
C VAL A 45 -11.71 12.96 -35.28
N SER A 46 -12.08 11.73 -35.69
CA SER A 46 -12.25 10.64 -34.78
C SER A 46 -10.85 10.35 -34.25
N PHE A 47 -10.51 10.96 -33.14
CA PHE A 47 -9.31 10.62 -32.37
C PHE A 47 -9.37 9.16 -31.87
N PHE A 48 -10.52 8.52 -32.00
CA PHE A 48 -10.80 7.15 -31.56
C PHE A 48 -9.95 6.05 -32.21
N PRO A 49 -9.60 6.07 -33.52
CA PRO A 49 -8.78 4.99 -34.05
C PRO A 49 -7.34 4.98 -33.55
N PHE A 50 -6.79 6.14 -33.13
CA PHE A 50 -5.44 6.23 -32.57
C PHE A 50 -5.38 5.88 -31.07
N LEU A 51 -6.49 6.02 -30.35
CA LEU A 51 -6.58 5.64 -28.94
C LEU A 51 -6.53 4.12 -28.75
N LYS A 52 -7.04 3.33 -29.69
CA LYS A 52 -7.09 1.86 -29.57
C LYS A 52 -5.68 1.23 -29.46
N PRO A 53 -4.71 1.52 -30.35
CA PRO A 53 -3.37 0.96 -30.22
C PRO A 53 -2.59 1.57 -29.04
N ALA A 54 -2.79 2.87 -28.71
CA ALA A 54 -2.19 3.48 -27.55
C ALA A 54 -2.70 2.84 -26.25
N PHE A 55 -4.01 2.58 -26.15
CA PHE A 55 -4.61 1.93 -24.99
C PHE A 55 -4.16 0.47 -24.85
N ALA A 56 -4.03 -0.26 -25.96
CA ALA A 56 -3.46 -1.60 -25.97
C ALA A 56 -1.98 -1.60 -25.52
N GLY A 57 -1.19 -0.62 -25.97
CA GLY A 57 0.19 -0.41 -25.51
C GLY A 57 0.28 -0.10 -24.03
N PHE A 58 -0.62 0.74 -23.50
CA PHE A 58 -0.70 1.01 -22.06
C PHE A 58 -1.04 -0.25 -21.25
N ILE A 59 -2.03 -1.04 -21.69
CA ILE A 59 -2.39 -2.29 -21.02
C ILE A 59 -1.21 -3.26 -21.03
N ALA A 60 -0.54 -3.42 -22.18
CA ALA A 60 0.64 -4.27 -22.29
C ALA A 60 1.78 -3.81 -21.36
N LEU A 61 2.03 -2.49 -21.31
CA LEU A 61 3.02 -1.90 -20.39
C LEU A 61 2.66 -2.18 -18.92
N PHE A 62 1.38 -1.99 -18.54
CA PHE A 62 0.91 -2.30 -17.18
C PHE A 62 1.03 -3.78 -16.84
N MET A 63 0.74 -4.67 -17.78
CA MET A 63 0.94 -6.12 -17.59
C MET A 63 2.42 -6.47 -17.39
N VAL A 64 3.31 -5.89 -18.19
CA VAL A 64 4.75 -6.11 -18.06
C VAL A 64 5.25 -5.55 -16.73
N MET A 65 4.87 -4.32 -16.37
CA MET A 65 5.25 -3.72 -15.07
C MET A 65 4.65 -4.49 -13.89
N GLY A 66 3.40 -4.93 -13.98
CA GLY A 66 2.75 -5.74 -12.94
C GLY A 66 3.42 -7.10 -12.79
N GLY A 67 3.73 -7.78 -13.89
CA GLY A 67 4.46 -9.04 -13.89
C GLY A 67 5.88 -8.90 -13.33
N PHE A 68 6.57 -7.83 -13.71
CA PHE A 68 7.89 -7.48 -13.18
C PHE A 68 7.84 -7.20 -11.67
N TYR A 69 6.87 -6.40 -11.21
CA TYR A 69 6.66 -6.13 -9.79
C TYR A 69 6.45 -7.42 -8.97
N VAL A 70 5.60 -8.33 -9.46
CA VAL A 70 5.36 -9.64 -8.81
C VAL A 70 6.64 -10.48 -8.79
N ALA A 71 7.40 -10.50 -9.88
CA ALA A 71 8.69 -11.22 -9.95
C ALA A 71 9.71 -10.66 -8.95
N VAL A 72 9.83 -9.34 -8.84
CA VAL A 72 10.70 -8.67 -7.86
C VAL A 72 10.24 -8.99 -6.43
N LYS A 73 8.93 -8.86 -6.15
CA LYS A 73 8.37 -9.11 -4.81
C LYS A 73 8.62 -10.54 -4.34
N ASN A 74 8.55 -11.52 -5.23
CA ASN A 74 8.73 -12.94 -4.93
C ASN A 74 10.18 -13.42 -5.08
N SER A 75 11.11 -12.54 -5.46
CA SER A 75 12.51 -12.91 -5.59
C SER A 75 13.13 -13.21 -4.22
N LEU A 76 13.92 -14.27 -4.17
CA LEU A 76 14.58 -14.75 -2.97
C LEU A 76 16.02 -14.22 -2.87
N PRO A 77 16.60 -14.07 -1.66
CA PRO A 77 17.99 -13.76 -1.49
C PRO A 77 18.89 -14.72 -2.32
N GLY A 78 19.88 -14.15 -3.00
CA GLY A 78 20.73 -14.89 -3.95
C GLY A 78 20.22 -14.92 -5.40
N GLU A 79 19.01 -14.43 -5.69
CA GLU A 79 18.49 -14.29 -7.04
C GLU A 79 18.80 -12.91 -7.64
N SER A 80 18.84 -12.82 -8.97
CA SER A 80 19.22 -11.59 -9.69
C SER A 80 18.27 -10.39 -9.44
N LEU A 81 16.97 -10.65 -9.27
CA LEU A 81 15.97 -9.61 -9.00
C LEU A 81 15.90 -9.19 -7.53
N TYR A 82 16.52 -9.95 -6.64
CA TYR A 82 16.51 -9.64 -5.20
C TYR A 82 17.17 -8.31 -4.88
N ALA A 83 18.20 -7.90 -5.63
CA ALA A 83 18.83 -6.59 -5.45
C ALA A 83 17.82 -5.44 -5.56
N ILE A 84 16.83 -5.55 -6.47
CA ILE A 84 15.77 -4.55 -6.65
C ILE A 84 14.82 -4.57 -5.46
N ARG A 85 14.43 -5.77 -4.98
CA ARG A 85 13.60 -5.92 -3.77
C ARG A 85 14.29 -5.29 -2.56
N ARG A 86 15.58 -5.52 -2.39
CA ARG A 86 16.40 -4.94 -1.31
C ARG A 86 16.44 -3.40 -1.37
N ILE A 87 16.64 -2.82 -2.55
CA ILE A 87 16.62 -1.37 -2.74
C ILE A 87 15.24 -0.80 -2.41
N ALA A 88 14.15 -1.48 -2.80
CA ALA A 88 12.80 -1.06 -2.48
C ALA A 88 12.58 -1.02 -0.95
N HIS A 89 12.97 -2.06 -0.22
CA HIS A 89 12.89 -2.11 1.24
C HIS A 89 13.76 -1.02 1.92
N GLN A 90 14.96 -0.75 1.39
CA GLN A 90 15.78 0.35 1.87
C GLN A 90 15.10 1.71 1.65
N GLY A 91 14.44 1.90 0.50
CA GLY A 91 13.65 3.09 0.22
C GLY A 91 12.48 3.23 1.19
N GLU A 92 11.74 2.16 1.48
CA GLU A 92 10.66 2.16 2.47
C GLU A 92 11.17 2.56 3.86
N ALA A 93 12.33 2.08 4.28
CA ALA A 93 12.93 2.37 5.59
C ALA A 93 13.16 3.88 5.84
N PHE A 94 13.36 4.69 4.77
CA PHE A 94 13.50 6.15 4.90
C PHE A 94 12.20 6.84 5.29
N PHE A 95 11.06 6.26 4.94
CA PHE A 95 9.75 6.83 5.23
C PHE A 95 9.13 6.31 6.53
N VAL A 96 9.75 5.31 7.14
CA VAL A 96 9.29 4.73 8.41
C VAL A 96 9.70 5.65 9.56
N SER A 97 8.74 5.97 10.43
CA SER A 97 8.99 6.77 11.64
C SER A 97 9.98 6.05 12.58
N GLN A 98 10.70 6.80 13.39
CA GLN A 98 11.70 6.22 14.32
C GLN A 98 11.08 5.15 15.25
N GLN A 99 9.84 5.37 15.69
CA GLN A 99 9.12 4.44 16.57
C GLN A 99 8.66 3.15 15.86
N GLU A 100 8.51 3.18 14.53
CA GLU A 100 8.09 2.03 13.74
C GLU A 100 9.26 1.27 13.11
N LYS A 101 10.48 1.78 13.19
CA LYS A 101 11.67 1.10 12.64
C LYS A 101 11.88 -0.31 13.19
N PRO A 102 11.76 -0.57 14.50
CA PRO A 102 11.88 -1.94 15.01
C PRO A 102 10.83 -2.87 14.39
N VAL A 103 9.58 -2.44 14.33
CA VAL A 103 8.48 -3.19 13.70
C VAL A 103 8.80 -3.52 12.24
N PHE A 104 9.29 -2.54 11.50
CA PHE A 104 9.66 -2.71 10.10
C PHE A 104 10.78 -3.76 9.93
N GLN A 105 11.81 -3.71 10.76
CA GLN A 105 12.91 -4.67 10.70
C GLN A 105 12.48 -6.08 11.12
N LEU A 106 11.64 -6.20 12.16
CA LEU A 106 11.05 -7.49 12.56
C LEU A 106 10.17 -8.08 11.44
N LYS A 107 9.41 -7.24 10.74
CA LYS A 107 8.63 -7.68 9.58
C LYS A 107 9.55 -8.19 8.46
N LEU A 108 10.64 -7.50 8.17
CA LEU A 108 11.61 -7.98 7.18
C LEU A 108 12.25 -9.31 7.61
N ALA A 109 12.55 -9.48 8.90
CA ALA A 109 13.05 -10.74 9.43
C ALA A 109 12.02 -11.86 9.28
N ASN A 110 10.75 -11.60 9.58
CA ASN A 110 9.65 -12.52 9.35
C ASN A 110 9.52 -12.94 7.89
N ASP A 111 9.61 -11.99 6.96
CA ASP A 111 9.61 -12.27 5.53
C ASP A 111 10.78 -13.18 5.13
N ARG A 112 11.98 -13.01 5.75
CA ARG A 112 13.11 -13.90 5.49
C ARG A 112 12.89 -15.32 6.04
N LEU A 113 12.32 -15.46 7.24
CA LEU A 113 11.93 -16.78 7.78
C LEU A 113 10.91 -17.48 6.88
N GLU A 114 9.93 -16.74 6.37
CA GLU A 114 8.97 -17.28 5.41
C GLU A 114 9.65 -17.65 4.08
N ASP A 115 10.59 -16.83 3.60
CA ASP A 115 11.38 -17.15 2.42
C ASP A 115 12.21 -18.46 2.63
N LEU A 116 12.75 -18.72 3.85
CA LEU A 116 13.48 -19.95 4.17
C LEU A 116 12.64 -21.22 3.97
N THR A 117 11.33 -21.14 4.13
CA THR A 117 10.46 -22.29 3.86
C THR A 117 10.27 -22.61 2.37
N LYS A 118 10.73 -21.71 1.48
CA LYS A 118 10.54 -21.77 0.02
C LYS A 118 11.87 -21.86 -0.74
N VAL A 119 12.98 -21.57 -0.08
CA VAL A 119 14.30 -21.52 -0.76
C VAL A 119 14.85 -22.91 -1.08
N SER A 120 15.61 -22.96 -2.17
CA SER A 120 16.49 -24.10 -2.45
C SER A 120 17.76 -24.02 -1.59
N ALA A 121 18.47 -25.15 -1.44
CA ALA A 121 19.71 -25.22 -0.66
C ALA A 121 20.76 -24.17 -1.08
N ARG A 122 20.78 -23.76 -2.35
CA ARG A 122 21.67 -22.72 -2.88
C ARG A 122 21.45 -21.34 -2.28
N ASN A 123 20.20 -21.01 -1.98
CA ASN A 123 19.80 -19.69 -1.49
C ASN A 123 19.62 -19.67 0.04
N LEU A 124 19.85 -20.79 0.72
CA LEU A 124 19.65 -20.90 2.17
C LEU A 124 20.56 -19.93 2.93
N ALA A 125 21.88 -19.99 2.68
CA ALA A 125 22.85 -19.14 3.39
C ALA A 125 22.59 -17.63 3.15
N PRO A 126 22.42 -17.14 1.91
CA PRO A 126 22.07 -15.73 1.70
C PRO A 126 20.77 -15.29 2.39
N THR A 127 19.79 -16.19 2.53
CA THR A 127 18.53 -15.87 3.21
C THR A 127 18.71 -15.78 4.72
N LEU A 128 19.52 -16.68 5.31
CA LEU A 128 19.90 -16.62 6.72
C LEU A 128 20.71 -15.36 7.05
N ASP A 129 21.67 -14.98 6.20
CA ASP A 129 22.45 -13.76 6.40
C ASP A 129 21.57 -12.51 6.42
N GLU A 130 20.60 -12.42 5.50
CA GLU A 130 19.62 -11.31 5.47
C GLU A 130 18.67 -11.35 6.69
N PHE A 131 18.27 -12.54 7.13
CA PHE A 131 17.47 -12.69 8.36
C PHE A 131 18.23 -12.15 9.57
N GLN A 132 19.48 -12.62 9.80
CA GLN A 132 20.32 -12.18 10.92
C GLN A 132 20.59 -10.67 10.88
N ALA A 133 20.84 -10.10 9.69
CA ALA A 133 21.01 -8.67 9.51
C ALA A 133 19.76 -7.88 9.94
N ASN A 134 18.55 -8.35 9.58
CA ASN A 134 17.30 -7.71 9.97
C ASN A 134 17.04 -7.83 11.47
N ILE A 135 17.34 -8.98 12.09
CA ILE A 135 17.21 -9.16 13.56
C ILE A 135 18.17 -8.22 14.28
N SER A 136 19.44 -8.18 13.91
CA SER A 136 20.42 -7.26 14.51
C SER A 136 20.01 -5.81 14.34
N GLN A 137 19.44 -5.43 13.19
CA GLN A 137 18.95 -4.08 12.99
C GLN A 137 17.71 -3.80 13.86
N ALA A 138 16.76 -4.75 13.97
CA ALA A 138 15.60 -4.63 14.84
C ALA A 138 16.03 -4.42 16.30
N ALA A 139 16.98 -5.23 16.77
CA ALA A 139 17.58 -5.12 18.08
C ALA A 139 18.16 -3.73 18.34
N LYS A 140 18.97 -3.20 17.41
CA LYS A 140 19.54 -1.85 17.51
C LYS A 140 18.49 -0.75 17.55
N GLU A 141 17.42 -0.87 16.79
CA GLU A 141 16.34 0.12 16.81
C GLU A 141 15.48 0.01 18.08
N LEU A 142 15.30 -1.21 18.64
CA LEU A 142 14.65 -1.41 19.94
C LEU A 142 15.40 -0.76 21.10
N VAL A 143 16.74 -0.88 21.12
CA VAL A 143 17.57 -0.21 22.13
C VAL A 143 17.43 1.31 22.10
N LYS A 144 17.21 1.89 20.92
CA LYS A 144 17.00 3.34 20.77
C LYS A 144 15.59 3.78 21.17
N MET A 145 14.67 2.84 21.28
CA MET A 145 13.31 3.13 21.72
C MET A 145 13.27 3.37 23.23
N ASP A 146 12.83 4.56 23.62
CA ASP A 146 12.47 4.80 25.00
C ASP A 146 11.06 4.25 25.25
N ALA A 147 10.97 3.22 26.09
CA ALA A 147 9.70 2.58 26.43
C ALA A 147 8.68 3.57 27.04
N ALA A 148 9.17 4.60 27.74
CA ALA A 148 8.31 5.62 28.35
C ALA A 148 7.67 6.58 27.34
N THR A 149 8.31 6.78 26.18
CA THR A 149 7.82 7.68 25.12
C THR A 149 7.18 6.93 23.94
N SER A 150 7.25 5.60 23.94
CA SER A 150 6.73 4.76 22.87
C SER A 150 5.22 4.67 22.94
N THR A 151 4.56 4.76 21.78
CA THR A 151 3.11 4.62 21.73
C THR A 151 2.71 3.16 22.03
N PRO A 152 1.63 2.92 22.80
CA PRO A 152 1.13 1.56 23.06
C PRO A 152 0.90 0.75 21.76
N LEU A 153 0.52 1.43 20.68
CA LEU A 153 0.35 0.82 19.37
C LEU A 153 1.67 0.29 18.78
N ALA A 154 2.77 1.02 18.93
CA ALA A 154 4.08 0.58 18.44
C ALA A 154 4.56 -0.66 19.21
N ILE A 155 4.41 -0.65 20.55
CA ILE A 155 4.76 -1.80 21.39
C ILE A 155 3.90 -3.02 21.03
N LYS A 156 2.59 -2.84 20.83
CA LYS A 156 1.70 -3.92 20.40
C LYS A 156 2.15 -4.54 19.07
N LYS A 157 2.49 -3.72 18.07
CA LYS A 157 3.02 -4.22 16.79
C LYS A 157 4.35 -4.97 16.95
N ILE A 158 5.23 -4.52 17.84
CA ILE A 158 6.49 -5.22 18.14
C ILE A 158 6.18 -6.63 18.68
N ILE A 159 5.26 -6.74 19.64
CA ILE A 159 4.86 -8.02 20.21
C ILE A 159 4.26 -8.94 19.14
N GLU A 160 3.37 -8.42 18.30
CA GLU A 160 2.76 -9.18 17.22
C GLU A 160 3.81 -9.72 16.24
N GLU A 161 4.78 -8.88 15.83
CA GLU A 161 5.85 -9.32 14.92
C GLU A 161 6.85 -10.27 15.60
N THR A 162 7.12 -10.12 16.90
CA THR A 162 8.00 -11.05 17.65
C THR A 162 7.33 -12.42 17.81
N LYS A 163 6.04 -12.48 18.13
CA LYS A 163 5.30 -13.75 18.17
C LYS A 163 5.32 -14.45 16.82
N LYS A 164 5.05 -13.71 15.77
CA LYS A 164 5.12 -14.23 14.39
C LYS A 164 6.52 -14.75 14.05
N LEU A 165 7.57 -14.08 14.58
CA LEU A 165 8.95 -14.52 14.41
C LEU A 165 9.19 -15.88 15.07
N GLU A 166 8.72 -16.08 16.31
CA GLU A 166 8.80 -17.34 17.03
C GLU A 166 8.09 -18.48 16.27
N GLU A 167 6.86 -18.22 15.79
CA GLU A 167 6.09 -19.17 14.99
C GLU A 167 6.80 -19.54 13.68
N ASN A 168 7.29 -18.55 12.93
CA ASN A 168 8.01 -18.77 11.67
C ASN A 168 9.35 -19.49 11.89
N LYS A 169 10.07 -19.17 12.99
CA LYS A 169 11.29 -19.88 13.40
C LYS A 169 11.00 -21.36 13.63
N GLN A 170 10.01 -21.70 14.46
CA GLN A 170 9.60 -23.08 14.71
C GLN A 170 9.23 -23.82 13.42
N LYS A 171 8.52 -23.14 12.52
CA LYS A 171 8.15 -23.69 11.22
C LYS A 171 9.36 -23.99 10.35
N ALA A 172 10.33 -23.08 10.26
CA ALA A 172 11.55 -23.30 9.50
C ALA A 172 12.42 -24.41 10.10
N GLU A 173 12.54 -24.46 11.45
CA GLU A 173 13.24 -25.52 12.18
C GLU A 173 12.59 -26.88 11.97
N SER A 174 11.26 -26.97 11.91
CA SER A 174 10.54 -28.20 11.60
C SER A 174 10.84 -28.76 10.21
N LEU A 175 11.32 -27.88 9.30
CA LEU A 175 11.78 -28.25 7.96
C LEU A 175 13.29 -28.60 7.92
N GLY A 176 13.96 -28.63 9.09
CA GLY A 176 15.39 -28.97 9.21
C GLY A 176 16.33 -27.78 8.99
N VAL A 177 15.83 -26.54 8.98
CA VAL A 177 16.68 -25.36 8.90
C VAL A 177 17.07 -24.94 10.32
N VAL A 178 18.38 -24.83 10.59
CA VAL A 178 18.88 -24.32 11.87
C VAL A 178 18.85 -22.79 11.80
N ILE A 179 18.14 -22.18 12.75
CA ILE A 179 17.97 -20.71 12.83
C ILE A 179 18.74 -20.18 14.03
N ASP A 180 19.83 -19.51 13.76
CA ASP A 180 20.68 -18.83 14.74
C ASP A 180 20.52 -17.29 14.61
N GLY A 181 21.01 -16.54 15.61
CA GLY A 181 21.12 -15.08 15.57
C GLY A 181 19.92 -14.33 16.11
N THR A 182 19.04 -14.97 16.89
CA THR A 182 17.94 -14.31 17.62
C THR A 182 18.35 -13.83 19.00
N GLU A 183 19.52 -14.23 19.51
CA GLU A 183 19.99 -14.00 20.89
C GLU A 183 20.09 -12.50 21.22
N GLU A 184 20.49 -11.67 20.26
CA GLU A 184 20.58 -10.22 20.46
C GLU A 184 19.17 -9.62 20.71
N LEU A 185 18.18 -10.08 19.96
CA LEU A 185 16.78 -9.66 20.14
C LEU A 185 16.23 -10.18 21.48
N ASP A 186 16.46 -11.45 21.80
CA ASP A 186 16.00 -12.08 23.03
C ASP A 186 16.58 -11.36 24.27
N ASN A 187 17.86 -11.01 24.25
CA ASN A 187 18.51 -10.24 25.31
C ASN A 187 17.88 -8.85 25.52
N ILE A 188 17.50 -8.18 24.42
CA ILE A 188 16.86 -6.87 24.50
C ILE A 188 15.44 -6.98 25.03
N LEU A 189 14.66 -7.97 24.56
CA LEU A 189 13.32 -8.24 25.07
C LEU A 189 13.37 -8.59 26.56
N GLN A 190 14.34 -9.40 26.97
CA GLN A 190 14.60 -9.72 28.38
C GLN A 190 14.85 -8.45 29.20
N ALA A 191 15.72 -7.56 28.72
CA ALA A 191 16.01 -6.30 29.43
C ALA A 191 14.76 -5.42 29.52
N ILE A 192 13.97 -5.29 28.47
CA ILE A 192 12.73 -4.50 28.47
C ILE A 192 11.73 -5.08 29.48
N VAL A 193 11.49 -6.38 29.46
CA VAL A 193 10.55 -7.03 30.40
C VAL A 193 11.06 -6.94 31.83
N GLY A 194 12.38 -7.15 32.06
CA GLY A 194 12.99 -7.04 33.35
C GLY A 194 12.79 -5.64 33.96
N ASN A 195 13.04 -4.58 33.19
CA ASN A 195 12.80 -3.21 33.62
C ASN A 195 11.32 -2.92 33.95
N LEU A 196 10.38 -3.50 33.15
CA LEU A 196 8.95 -3.36 33.43
C LEU A 196 8.53 -4.06 34.71
N ILE A 197 9.06 -5.26 34.97
CA ILE A 197 8.83 -5.99 36.21
C ILE A 197 9.35 -5.20 37.39
N GLU A 198 10.59 -4.68 37.32
CA GLU A 198 11.18 -3.86 38.37
C GLU A 198 10.38 -2.58 38.65
N ASP A 199 9.93 -1.88 37.61
CA ASP A 199 9.07 -0.70 37.73
C ASP A 199 7.72 -1.04 38.39
N LEU A 200 7.10 -2.16 38.05
CA LEU A 200 5.87 -2.62 38.71
C LEU A 200 6.10 -2.98 40.17
N GLU A 201 7.21 -3.63 40.51
CA GLU A 201 7.55 -3.96 41.91
C GLU A 201 7.72 -2.74 42.79
N GLN A 202 8.16 -1.61 42.23
CA GLN A 202 8.36 -0.36 42.98
C GLN A 202 7.04 0.42 43.16
N ARG A 203 5.95 0.02 42.52
CA ARG A 203 4.65 0.70 42.62
C ARG A 203 3.74 0.01 43.62
N SER A 204 2.87 0.80 44.26
CA SER A 204 1.75 0.23 45.03
C SER A 204 0.73 -0.33 44.09
N LEU A 205 0.65 -1.65 44.00
CA LEU A 205 -0.25 -2.35 43.07
C LEU A 205 -1.59 -2.67 43.76
N THR A 206 -2.64 -2.82 42.93
CA THR A 206 -3.89 -3.45 43.33
C THR A 206 -3.75 -4.96 43.23
N GLU A 207 -4.61 -5.73 43.88
CA GLU A 207 -4.59 -7.19 43.89
C GLU A 207 -4.56 -7.77 42.43
N ASP A 208 -5.38 -7.23 41.53
CA ASP A 208 -5.39 -7.62 40.10
C ASP A 208 -4.02 -7.40 39.43
N LYS A 209 -3.33 -6.30 39.74
CA LYS A 209 -2.01 -5.97 39.16
C LYS A 209 -0.87 -6.78 39.81
N GLU A 210 -1.02 -7.23 41.05
CA GLU A 210 -0.09 -8.18 41.69
C GLU A 210 -0.16 -9.55 41.00
N GLU A 211 -1.36 -10.00 40.60
CA GLU A 211 -1.53 -11.23 39.83
C GLU A 211 -0.85 -11.13 38.47
N VAL A 212 -1.07 -10.01 37.76
CA VAL A 212 -0.40 -9.75 36.47
C VAL A 212 1.13 -9.77 36.62
N LEU A 213 1.68 -9.10 37.66
CA LEU A 213 3.11 -9.11 37.95
C LEU A 213 3.63 -10.53 38.18
N SER A 214 2.89 -11.35 38.94
CA SER A 214 3.25 -12.76 39.20
C SER A 214 3.31 -13.57 37.89
N GLN A 215 2.32 -13.43 37.03
CA GLN A 215 2.27 -14.11 35.73
C GLN A 215 3.39 -13.59 34.79
N MET A 216 3.71 -12.29 34.81
CA MET A 216 4.84 -11.75 34.04
C MET A 216 6.17 -12.36 34.48
N LYS A 217 6.40 -12.53 35.78
CA LYS A 217 7.61 -13.17 36.32
C LYS A 217 7.72 -14.64 35.90
N GLU A 218 6.61 -15.37 35.89
CA GLU A 218 6.57 -16.75 35.41
C GLU A 218 6.94 -16.83 33.93
N LEU A 219 6.35 -15.97 33.08
CA LEU A 219 6.65 -15.91 31.66
C LEU A 219 8.12 -15.48 31.40
N PHE A 220 8.64 -14.54 32.21
CA PHE A 220 10.03 -14.12 32.17
C PHE A 220 10.99 -15.26 32.48
N GLY A 221 10.70 -16.04 33.54
CA GLY A 221 11.49 -17.21 33.91
C GLY A 221 11.40 -18.35 32.89
N ALA A 222 10.34 -18.38 32.07
CA ALA A 222 10.17 -19.31 30.96
C ALA A 222 10.73 -18.80 29.63
N GLU A 223 11.44 -17.66 29.64
CA GLU A 223 12.00 -16.96 28.45
C GLU A 223 10.95 -16.54 27.39
N LYS A 224 9.69 -16.40 27.82
CA LYS A 224 8.56 -16.00 26.95
C LYS A 224 8.34 -14.48 27.01
N TYR A 225 9.35 -13.73 26.62
CA TYR A 225 9.38 -12.26 26.78
C TYR A 225 8.29 -11.55 26.00
N SER A 226 7.96 -12.00 24.77
CA SER A 226 6.87 -11.45 23.95
C SER A 226 5.50 -11.60 24.63
N GLN A 227 5.26 -12.73 25.32
CA GLN A 227 4.01 -12.97 26.04
C GLN A 227 3.94 -12.14 27.34
N ALA A 228 5.04 -11.97 28.04
CA ALA A 228 5.12 -11.10 29.21
C ALA A 228 4.82 -9.62 28.85
N LEU A 229 5.37 -9.13 27.74
CA LEU A 229 5.07 -7.79 27.23
C LEU A 229 3.60 -7.62 26.84
N GLU A 230 2.99 -8.63 26.21
CA GLU A 230 1.57 -8.60 25.87
C GLU A 230 0.70 -8.51 27.12
N LEU A 231 1.00 -9.35 28.12
CA LEU A 231 0.28 -9.35 29.39
C LEU A 231 0.33 -7.97 30.05
N TYR A 232 1.49 -7.34 30.05
CA TYR A 232 1.66 -5.98 30.56
C TYR A 232 0.77 -4.97 29.84
N LEU A 233 0.74 -4.99 28.49
CA LEU A 233 -0.04 -4.04 27.70
C LEU A 233 -1.55 -4.17 27.85
N ILE A 234 -2.04 -5.38 28.01
CA ILE A 234 -3.48 -5.65 28.14
C ILE A 234 -3.99 -5.14 29.50
N ASN A 235 -3.12 -5.05 30.50
CA ASN A 235 -3.47 -4.74 31.89
C ASN A 235 -2.95 -3.34 32.36
N GLN A 236 -2.52 -2.48 31.44
CA GLN A 236 -2.23 -1.06 31.73
C GLN A 236 -3.51 -0.27 32.05
#